data_1d0a3ea639f54d6f8eaaaa0f151d25ea
#
_entry.id   1d0a3ea639f54d6f8eaaaa0f151d25ea
#
_cell.length_a   1.000
_cell.length_b   1.000
_cell.length_c   1.000
_cell.angle_alpha   90.00
_cell.angle_beta   90.00
_cell.angle_gamma   90.00
#
_symmetry.space_group_name_H-M   'P 1'
#
loop_
_entity.id
_entity.type
_entity.pdbx_description
1 polymer ?
#
loop_
_entity_poly.entity_id
_entity_poly.type
_entity_poly.pdbx_seq_one_letter_code
_entity_poly.pdbx_strand_id
1 'polypeptide(L)'
;MTGSPPRRISVLIPAHNEADYITGCLTALYASAISGHGIEVLVLANGCTDDTVARARCVPVPDGWELRVLERAEGGKLAALTEGDKAANGDILIYLDADVQVEPELLSQIAHALCPDRALYASGSPCVTPAQSAFTRAYASAWVRLPFVRTGAPGFGIFAMTRAGRERWGQWPAIISDDTYARLHFSPEERIRLPGRYHWPMVEGFSNL
;
A
#
# COMPACT_ATOMS: atom_id res chain seq x y z
N MET A 1 20.96 -22.68 2.01
CA MET A 1 19.88 -21.71 1.83
C MET A 1 20.53 -20.33 1.71
N THR A 2 20.77 -19.88 0.50
CA THR A 2 21.31 -18.54 0.24
C THR A 2 20.16 -17.54 0.41
N GLY A 3 20.05 -16.94 1.60
CA GLY A 3 19.10 -15.87 1.81
C GLY A 3 19.38 -14.71 0.84
N SER A 4 18.33 -14.10 0.30
CA SER A 4 18.49 -12.87 -0.48
C SER A 4 19.23 -11.82 0.36
N PRO A 5 20.07 -10.98 -0.26
CA PRO A 5 20.77 -9.93 0.48
C PRO A 5 19.77 -9.02 1.20
N PRO A 6 20.16 -8.44 2.36
CA PRO A 6 19.31 -7.50 3.07
C PRO A 6 18.93 -6.33 2.14
N ARG A 7 17.66 -5.98 2.10
CA ARG A 7 17.10 -4.89 1.28
C ARG A 7 16.49 -3.83 2.18
N ARG A 8 16.44 -2.62 1.70
CA ARG A 8 15.68 -1.56 2.37
C ARG A 8 14.30 -1.45 1.74
N ILE A 9 13.27 -1.44 2.57
CA ILE A 9 11.87 -1.37 2.15
C ILE A 9 11.25 -0.10 2.72
N SER A 10 10.61 0.69 1.87
CA SER A 10 9.83 1.85 2.29
C SER A 10 8.34 1.55 2.09
N VAL A 11 7.55 1.65 3.15
CA VAL A 11 6.08 1.56 3.10
C VAL A 11 5.53 2.98 3.18
N LEU A 12 4.85 3.42 2.13
CA LEU A 12 4.25 4.75 2.01
C LEU A 12 2.75 4.63 2.25
N ILE A 13 2.23 5.32 3.26
CA ILE A 13 0.82 5.26 3.66
C ILE A 13 0.23 6.67 3.55
N PRO A 14 -0.39 7.03 2.40
CA PRO A 14 -1.11 8.30 2.30
C PRO A 14 -2.33 8.26 3.21
N ALA A 15 -2.52 9.29 4.04
CA ALA A 15 -3.61 9.37 5.00
C ALA A 15 -4.24 10.77 4.99
N HIS A 16 -5.59 10.82 4.87
CA HIS A 16 -6.37 12.03 4.96
C HIS A 16 -7.63 11.77 5.79
N ASN A 17 -7.63 12.18 7.07
CA ASN A 17 -8.73 11.91 8.02
C ASN A 17 -9.04 10.41 8.17
N GLU A 18 -8.01 9.64 8.47
CA GLU A 18 -8.05 8.18 8.61
C GLU A 18 -7.93 7.72 10.08
N ALA A 19 -8.37 8.55 11.02
CA ALA A 19 -8.25 8.26 12.45
C ALA A 19 -8.84 6.89 12.85
N ASP A 20 -9.91 6.47 12.20
CA ASP A 20 -10.58 5.20 12.51
C ASP A 20 -9.86 3.96 11.97
N TYR A 21 -8.98 4.13 10.97
CA TYR A 21 -8.35 3.04 10.24
C TYR A 21 -6.84 2.92 10.49
N ILE A 22 -6.13 4.04 10.61
CA ILE A 22 -4.66 4.07 10.63
C ILE A 22 -4.04 3.17 11.70
N THR A 23 -4.65 3.06 12.89
CA THR A 23 -4.15 2.20 13.95
C THR A 23 -4.23 0.72 13.55
N GLY A 24 -5.35 0.29 12.95
CA GLY A 24 -5.54 -1.06 12.46
C GLY A 24 -4.59 -1.41 11.32
N CYS A 25 -4.40 -0.49 10.37
CA CYS A 25 -3.46 -0.61 9.27
C CYS A 25 -2.03 -0.82 9.78
N LEU A 26 -1.52 0.07 10.63
CA LEU A 26 -0.17 -0.02 11.19
C LEU A 26 0.03 -1.27 12.05
N THR A 27 -0.97 -1.65 12.85
CA THR A 27 -0.90 -2.86 13.67
C THR A 27 -0.79 -4.11 12.81
N ALA A 28 -1.59 -4.22 11.75
CA ALA A 28 -1.52 -5.33 10.81
C ALA A 28 -0.19 -5.34 10.05
N LEU A 29 0.30 -4.17 9.63
CA LEU A 29 1.59 -4.03 8.97
C LEU A 29 2.74 -4.50 9.88
N TYR A 30 2.75 -4.08 11.14
CA TYR A 30 3.79 -4.43 12.12
C TYR A 30 3.74 -5.90 12.57
N ALA A 31 2.62 -6.58 12.36
CA ALA A 31 2.51 -8.03 12.56
C ALA A 31 3.13 -8.85 11.41
N SER A 32 3.70 -8.21 10.39
CA SER A 32 4.27 -8.91 9.23
C SER A 32 5.45 -9.79 9.61
N ALA A 33 5.42 -11.02 9.13
CA ALA A 33 6.48 -12.03 9.31
C ALA A 33 7.65 -11.77 8.35
N ILE A 34 8.40 -10.68 8.60
CA ILE A 34 9.54 -10.28 7.78
C ILE A 34 10.76 -10.03 8.67
N SER A 35 11.93 -10.53 8.25
CA SER A 35 13.19 -10.36 8.96
C SER A 35 14.36 -10.18 7.98
N GLY A 36 15.47 -9.62 8.48
CA GLY A 36 16.68 -9.44 7.67
C GLY A 36 16.61 -8.26 6.69
N HIS A 37 15.61 -7.39 6.82
CA HIS A 37 15.42 -6.19 5.98
C HIS A 37 15.33 -4.95 6.88
N GLY A 38 15.84 -3.81 6.40
CA GLY A 38 15.56 -2.51 7.00
C GLY A 38 14.22 -2.00 6.50
N ILE A 39 13.28 -1.71 7.39
CA ILE A 39 11.94 -1.27 7.02
C ILE A 39 11.67 0.11 7.59
N GLU A 40 11.34 1.06 6.71
CA GLU A 40 10.81 2.35 7.10
C GLU A 40 9.33 2.47 6.68
N VAL A 41 8.53 3.04 7.56
CA VAL A 41 7.12 3.34 7.32
C VAL A 41 6.97 4.86 7.28
N LEU A 42 6.44 5.37 6.18
CA LEU A 42 6.19 6.79 5.95
C LEU A 42 4.68 7.00 5.93
N VAL A 43 4.10 7.48 7.03
CA VAL A 43 2.71 7.94 7.05
C VAL A 43 2.69 9.36 6.46
N LEU A 44 2.01 9.52 5.33
CA LEU A 44 1.94 10.76 4.57
C LEU A 44 0.61 11.46 4.89
N ALA A 45 0.56 12.12 6.06
CA ALA A 45 -0.61 12.82 6.52
C ALA A 45 -0.81 14.10 5.70
N ASN A 46 -1.90 14.17 4.94
CA ASN A 46 -2.15 15.28 4.02
C ASN A 46 -3.50 15.93 4.30
N GLY A 47 -3.46 17.17 4.81
CA GLY A 47 -4.65 17.95 5.15
C GLY A 47 -5.52 17.30 6.22
N CYS A 48 -4.93 16.53 7.16
CA CYS A 48 -5.67 15.93 8.26
C CYS A 48 -6.16 16.98 9.25
N THR A 49 -7.42 16.85 9.67
CA THR A 49 -8.08 17.69 10.66
C THR A 49 -8.57 16.90 11.88
N ASP A 50 -8.41 15.58 11.86
CA ASP A 50 -8.75 14.63 12.90
C ASP A 50 -7.51 14.08 13.64
N ASP A 51 -7.69 13.05 14.46
CA ASP A 51 -6.64 12.43 15.27
C ASP A 51 -5.70 11.49 14.49
N THR A 52 -5.74 11.45 13.15
CA THR A 52 -4.95 10.51 12.32
C THR A 52 -3.47 10.50 12.71
N VAL A 53 -2.85 11.69 12.79
CA VAL A 53 -1.41 11.84 13.11
C VAL A 53 -1.10 11.36 14.52
N ALA A 54 -1.92 11.75 15.50
CA ALA A 54 -1.73 11.36 16.89
C ALA A 54 -1.85 9.83 17.05
N ARG A 55 -2.85 9.23 16.43
CA ARG A 55 -3.07 7.77 16.46
C ARG A 55 -1.93 7.01 15.76
N ALA A 56 -1.45 7.49 14.61
CA ALA A 56 -0.32 6.87 13.93
C ALA A 56 0.95 6.83 14.81
N ARG A 57 1.25 7.92 15.51
CA ARG A 57 2.40 8.03 16.41
C ARG A 57 2.29 7.18 17.68
N CYS A 58 1.08 6.81 18.08
CA CYS A 58 0.85 6.00 19.27
C CYS A 58 1.01 4.49 19.04
N VAL A 59 1.08 4.03 17.79
CA VAL A 59 1.25 2.59 17.51
C VAL A 59 2.70 2.19 17.80
N PRO A 60 2.95 1.19 18.68
CA PRO A 60 4.29 0.73 18.99
C PRO A 60 5.02 0.22 17.75
N VAL A 61 6.22 0.74 17.51
CA VAL A 61 7.04 0.35 16.36
C VAL A 61 7.90 -0.84 16.74
N PRO A 62 7.91 -1.93 15.96
CA PRO A 62 8.74 -3.10 16.23
C PRO A 62 10.24 -2.79 16.12
N ASP A 63 11.06 -3.57 16.81
CA ASP A 63 12.52 -3.49 16.71
C ASP A 63 12.98 -3.66 15.25
N GLY A 64 13.88 -2.79 14.82
CA GLY A 64 14.42 -2.79 13.46
C GLY A 64 13.53 -2.12 12.41
N TRP A 65 12.39 -1.58 12.81
CA TRP A 65 11.52 -0.75 11.97
C TRP A 65 11.67 0.72 12.33
N GLU A 66 11.39 1.59 11.38
CA GLU A 66 11.36 3.05 11.57
C GLU A 66 10.00 3.59 11.16
N LEU A 67 9.38 4.45 11.99
CA LEU A 67 8.18 5.20 11.65
C LEU A 67 8.50 6.68 11.50
N ARG A 68 8.10 7.25 10.38
CA ARG A 68 8.13 8.69 10.12
C ARG A 68 6.75 9.16 9.71
N VAL A 69 6.24 10.19 10.37
CA VAL A 69 4.98 10.85 9.98
C VAL A 69 5.32 12.18 9.32
N LEU A 70 5.07 12.27 8.04
CA LEU A 70 5.26 13.47 7.23
C LEU A 70 3.92 14.19 7.14
N GLU A 71 3.87 15.40 7.69
CA GLU A 71 2.65 16.20 7.72
C GLU A 71 2.68 17.26 6.64
N ARG A 72 1.59 17.35 5.90
CA ARG A 72 1.33 18.34 4.88
C ARG A 72 0.03 19.06 5.20
N ALA A 73 0.04 20.39 5.16
CA ALA A 73 -1.14 21.21 5.51
C ALA A 73 -2.26 21.06 4.46
N GLU A 74 -1.89 20.98 3.17
CA GLU A 74 -2.87 20.82 2.10
C GLU A 74 -3.16 19.33 1.84
N GLY A 75 -4.45 19.02 1.60
CA GLY A 75 -4.88 17.72 1.14
C GLY A 75 -4.39 17.41 -0.28
N GLY A 76 -4.33 16.14 -0.61
CA GLY A 76 -3.97 15.68 -1.95
C GLY A 76 -3.07 14.44 -1.94
N LYS A 77 -3.67 13.27 -2.12
CA LYS A 77 -2.98 11.96 -2.10
C LYS A 77 -1.75 11.94 -3.01
N LEU A 78 -1.88 12.41 -4.25
CA LEU A 78 -0.81 12.32 -5.26
C LEU A 78 0.37 13.26 -4.97
N ALA A 79 0.10 14.43 -4.40
CA ALA A 79 1.16 15.32 -3.94
C ALA A 79 1.89 14.71 -2.74
N ALA A 80 1.16 14.13 -1.79
CA ALA A 80 1.72 13.43 -0.64
C ALA A 80 2.57 12.23 -1.09
N LEU A 81 2.11 11.42 -2.05
CA LEU A 81 2.90 10.34 -2.65
C LEU A 81 4.18 10.84 -3.31
N THR A 82 4.11 11.97 -4.03
CA THR A 82 5.29 12.58 -4.66
C THR A 82 6.35 13.01 -3.63
N GLU A 83 5.91 13.56 -2.51
CA GLU A 83 6.80 13.93 -1.39
C GLU A 83 7.33 12.68 -0.67
N GLY A 84 6.47 11.69 -0.46
CA GLY A 84 6.84 10.40 0.12
C GLY A 84 7.90 9.67 -0.68
N ASP A 85 7.78 9.62 -2.01
CA ASP A 85 8.78 9.02 -2.91
C ASP A 85 10.17 9.65 -2.77
N LYS A 86 10.21 10.97 -2.58
CA LYS A 86 11.48 11.70 -2.38
C LYS A 86 12.09 11.43 -1.00
N ALA A 87 11.24 11.19 0.00
CA ALA A 87 11.66 10.93 1.37
C ALA A 87 12.03 9.46 1.61
N ALA A 88 11.53 8.56 0.76
CA ALA A 88 11.74 7.12 0.85
C ALA A 88 13.16 6.73 0.42
N ASN A 89 13.80 5.85 1.19
CA ASN A 89 15.16 5.38 0.96
C ASN A 89 15.22 3.90 0.51
N GLY A 90 14.07 3.23 0.38
CA GLY A 90 14.00 1.81 0.08
C GLY A 90 14.33 1.46 -1.37
N ASP A 91 14.89 0.28 -1.58
CA ASP A 91 15.05 -0.36 -2.90
C ASP A 91 13.71 -0.86 -3.43
N ILE A 92 12.80 -1.16 -2.48
CA ILE A 92 11.42 -1.58 -2.73
C ILE A 92 10.50 -0.53 -2.10
N LEU A 93 9.56 -0.04 -2.89
CA LEU A 93 8.53 0.90 -2.46
C LEU A 93 7.19 0.17 -2.41
N ILE A 94 6.53 0.21 -1.27
CA ILE A 94 5.18 -0.34 -1.04
C ILE A 94 4.25 0.82 -0.79
N TYR A 95 3.18 0.92 -1.56
CA TYR A 95 2.10 1.90 -1.41
C TYR A 95 0.92 1.18 -0.79
N LEU A 96 0.53 1.62 0.40
CA LEU A 96 -0.51 0.98 1.21
C LEU A 96 -1.55 2.02 1.62
N ASP A 97 -2.82 1.78 1.28
CA ASP A 97 -3.91 2.66 1.71
C ASP A 97 -4.12 2.52 3.24
N ALA A 98 -4.45 3.62 3.91
CA ALA A 98 -4.51 3.70 5.37
C ALA A 98 -5.66 2.88 6.00
N ASP A 99 -6.62 2.45 5.20
CA ASP A 99 -7.76 1.61 5.59
C ASP A 99 -7.54 0.10 5.33
N VAL A 100 -6.39 -0.28 4.77
CA VAL A 100 -6.05 -1.65 4.40
C VAL A 100 -5.30 -2.36 5.53
N GLN A 101 -5.62 -3.64 5.72
CA GLN A 101 -4.92 -4.52 6.65
C GLN A 101 -4.27 -5.67 5.89
N VAL A 102 -2.95 -5.76 5.96
CA VAL A 102 -2.18 -6.83 5.30
C VAL A 102 -2.11 -8.09 6.18
N GLU A 103 -2.11 -9.27 5.55
CA GLU A 103 -1.80 -10.52 6.25
C GLU A 103 -0.27 -10.66 6.44
N PRO A 104 0.18 -11.39 7.50
CA PRO A 104 1.58 -11.39 7.93
C PRO A 104 2.60 -11.77 6.86
N GLU A 105 2.22 -12.63 5.92
CA GLU A 105 3.13 -13.17 4.91
C GLU A 105 3.34 -12.24 3.71
N LEU A 106 2.48 -11.23 3.51
CA LEU A 106 2.48 -10.45 2.27
C LEU A 106 3.77 -9.65 2.08
N LEU A 107 4.27 -8.99 3.13
CA LEU A 107 5.49 -8.18 3.03
C LEU A 107 6.72 -9.04 2.70
N SER A 108 6.85 -10.21 3.32
CA SER A 108 7.95 -11.13 3.01
C SER A 108 7.89 -11.65 1.58
N GLN A 109 6.69 -11.92 1.06
CA GLN A 109 6.51 -12.30 -0.33
C GLN A 109 6.86 -11.17 -1.29
N ILE A 110 6.49 -9.92 -1.01
CA ILE A 110 6.89 -8.73 -1.78
C ILE A 110 8.41 -8.61 -1.81
N ALA A 111 9.06 -8.66 -0.65
CA ALA A 111 10.52 -8.58 -0.53
C ALA A 111 11.24 -9.67 -1.31
N HIS A 112 10.68 -10.87 -1.35
CA HIS A 112 11.25 -11.99 -2.09
C HIS A 112 11.05 -11.87 -3.60
N ALA A 113 9.88 -11.42 -4.04
CA ALA A 113 9.50 -11.38 -5.45
C ALA A 113 10.15 -10.22 -6.21
N LEU A 114 10.33 -9.06 -5.55
CA LEU A 114 10.87 -7.86 -6.20
C LEU A 114 12.39 -7.84 -6.15
N CYS A 115 13.02 -8.12 -7.29
CA CYS A 115 14.46 -8.00 -7.48
C CYS A 115 14.81 -6.55 -7.81
N PRO A 116 15.66 -5.84 -7.01
CA PRO A 116 15.99 -4.43 -7.23
C PRO A 116 16.61 -4.10 -8.59
N ASP A 117 17.32 -5.06 -9.18
CA ASP A 117 18.00 -4.89 -10.48
C ASP A 117 17.03 -4.88 -11.68
N ARG A 118 15.76 -5.09 -11.45
CA ARG A 118 14.73 -5.11 -12.49
C ARG A 118 13.56 -4.20 -12.11
N ALA A 119 12.98 -3.56 -13.12
CA ALA A 119 11.73 -2.83 -12.95
C ALA A 119 10.57 -3.83 -12.84
N LEU A 120 10.09 -4.07 -11.63
CA LEU A 120 9.02 -5.02 -11.31
C LEU A 120 7.92 -4.35 -10.49
N TYR A 121 6.70 -4.86 -10.66
CA TYR A 121 5.50 -4.49 -9.93
C TYR A 121 4.89 -5.72 -9.27
N ALA A 122 4.40 -5.58 -8.05
CA ALA A 122 3.73 -6.66 -7.33
C ALA A 122 2.49 -6.15 -6.59
N SER A 123 1.50 -7.01 -6.44
CA SER A 123 0.35 -6.79 -5.56
C SER A 123 -0.08 -8.12 -4.96
N GLY A 124 -0.66 -8.05 -3.76
CA GLY A 124 -1.25 -9.19 -3.08
C GLY A 124 -2.60 -9.62 -3.68
N SER A 125 -3.23 -10.57 -3.01
CA SER A 125 -4.57 -11.06 -3.33
C SER A 125 -5.61 -10.38 -2.45
N PRO A 126 -6.53 -9.57 -3.01
CA PRO A 126 -7.50 -8.81 -2.23
C PRO A 126 -8.55 -9.71 -1.59
N CYS A 127 -8.87 -9.42 -0.34
CA CYS A 127 -10.03 -9.91 0.37
C CYS A 127 -10.93 -8.72 0.66
N VAL A 128 -12.04 -8.64 -0.06
CA VAL A 128 -13.02 -7.60 0.21
C VAL A 128 -13.72 -7.91 1.53
N THR A 129 -13.61 -6.99 2.49
CA THR A 129 -14.29 -7.12 3.78
C THR A 129 -15.81 -7.13 3.55
N PRO A 130 -16.57 -8.05 4.20
CA PRO A 130 -18.01 -8.10 4.03
C PRO A 130 -18.67 -6.77 4.38
N ALA A 131 -19.33 -6.17 3.41
CA ALA A 131 -20.05 -4.92 3.59
C ALA A 131 -21.31 -5.10 4.44
N GLN A 132 -21.67 -4.09 5.23
CA GLN A 132 -22.87 -4.12 6.07
C GLN A 132 -24.13 -3.91 5.23
N SER A 133 -24.09 -3.00 4.25
CA SER A 133 -25.25 -2.73 3.39
C SER A 133 -25.45 -3.81 2.33
N ALA A 134 -26.71 -4.16 2.01
CA ALA A 134 -27.04 -5.12 0.96
C ALA A 134 -26.58 -4.64 -0.42
N PHE A 135 -26.62 -3.34 -0.66
CA PHE A 135 -26.18 -2.73 -1.91
C PHE A 135 -24.66 -2.87 -2.10
N THR A 136 -23.87 -2.50 -1.08
CA THR A 136 -22.41 -2.64 -1.14
C THR A 136 -22.00 -4.10 -1.28
N ARG A 137 -22.72 -5.05 -0.65
CA ARG A 137 -22.48 -6.50 -0.84
C ARG A 137 -22.70 -6.94 -2.29
N ALA A 138 -23.81 -6.48 -2.92
CA ALA A 138 -24.11 -6.81 -4.32
C ALA A 138 -23.03 -6.23 -5.25
N TYR A 139 -22.65 -4.98 -5.04
CA TYR A 139 -21.57 -4.33 -5.77
C TYR A 139 -20.24 -5.06 -5.61
N ALA A 140 -19.83 -5.38 -4.37
CA ALA A 140 -18.64 -6.15 -4.07
C ALA A 140 -18.62 -7.51 -4.79
N SER A 141 -19.77 -8.22 -4.81
CA SER A 141 -19.90 -9.51 -5.48
C SER A 141 -19.71 -9.43 -6.99
N ALA A 142 -20.12 -8.32 -7.62
CA ALA A 142 -19.87 -8.08 -9.04
C ALA A 142 -18.41 -7.71 -9.28
N TRP A 143 -17.87 -6.82 -8.44
CA TRP A 143 -16.54 -6.26 -8.58
C TRP A 143 -15.41 -7.31 -8.46
N VAL A 144 -15.50 -8.23 -7.50
CA VAL A 144 -14.52 -9.32 -7.33
C VAL A 144 -14.50 -10.30 -8.51
N ARG A 145 -15.52 -10.27 -9.39
CA ARG A 145 -15.59 -11.11 -10.60
C ARG A 145 -14.90 -10.49 -11.81
N LEU A 146 -14.51 -9.23 -11.73
CA LEU A 146 -13.84 -8.55 -12.85
C LEU A 146 -12.51 -9.24 -13.16
N PRO A 147 -12.16 -9.43 -14.45
CA PRO A 147 -10.96 -10.15 -14.85
C PRO A 147 -9.68 -9.61 -14.22
N PHE A 148 -9.50 -8.29 -14.15
CA PHE A 148 -8.29 -7.67 -13.60
C PHE A 148 -8.12 -7.94 -12.10
N VAL A 149 -9.23 -8.14 -11.35
CA VAL A 149 -9.22 -8.51 -9.94
C VAL A 149 -8.88 -9.98 -9.78
N ARG A 150 -9.38 -10.85 -10.68
CA ARG A 150 -9.24 -12.31 -10.55
C ARG A 150 -7.90 -12.84 -11.02
N THR A 151 -7.35 -12.31 -12.11
CA THR A 151 -6.20 -12.90 -12.82
C THR A 151 -4.98 -12.00 -12.89
N GLY A 152 -5.12 -10.70 -12.60
CA GLY A 152 -4.01 -9.75 -12.65
C GLY A 152 -3.43 -9.42 -11.28
N ALA A 153 -2.41 -8.57 -11.25
CA ALA A 153 -1.92 -7.88 -10.06
C ALA A 153 -2.70 -6.55 -9.95
N PRO A 154 -3.81 -6.50 -9.19
CA PRO A 154 -4.77 -5.40 -9.28
C PRO A 154 -4.23 -4.08 -8.74
N GLY A 155 -3.58 -4.10 -7.60
CA GLY A 155 -2.91 -2.94 -7.00
C GLY A 155 -3.78 -2.04 -6.12
N PHE A 156 -5.10 -2.07 -6.20
CA PHE A 156 -5.91 -1.28 -5.29
C PHE A 156 -5.69 -1.72 -3.84
N GLY A 157 -5.66 -0.75 -2.94
CA GLY A 157 -5.37 -0.96 -1.53
C GLY A 157 -3.90 -1.19 -1.20
N ILE A 158 -3.18 -2.00 -1.99
CA ILE A 158 -1.74 -2.20 -1.84
C ILE A 158 -1.09 -2.58 -3.17
N PHE A 159 0.00 -1.91 -3.49
CA PHE A 159 0.92 -2.32 -4.55
C PHE A 159 2.36 -1.99 -4.17
N ALA A 160 3.28 -2.69 -4.79
CA ALA A 160 4.70 -2.51 -4.58
C ALA A 160 5.46 -2.51 -5.89
N MET A 161 6.59 -1.83 -5.90
CA MET A 161 7.50 -1.84 -7.04
C MET A 161 8.95 -1.66 -6.60
N THR A 162 9.86 -2.04 -7.45
CA THR A 162 11.26 -1.71 -7.28
C THR A 162 11.52 -0.22 -7.53
N ARG A 163 12.60 0.31 -6.98
CA ARG A 163 13.04 1.69 -7.25
C ARG A 163 13.20 1.94 -8.75
N ALA A 164 13.83 1.02 -9.47
CA ALA A 164 13.96 1.08 -10.93
C ALA A 164 12.60 1.14 -11.65
N GLY A 165 11.59 0.47 -11.10
CA GLY A 165 10.22 0.56 -11.62
C GLY A 165 9.59 1.92 -11.37
N ARG A 166 9.77 2.48 -10.17
CA ARG A 166 9.24 3.80 -9.80
C ARG A 166 9.85 4.94 -10.63
N GLU A 167 11.09 4.81 -11.03
CA GLU A 167 11.80 5.81 -11.85
C GLU A 167 11.29 5.94 -13.29
N ARG A 168 10.35 5.07 -13.73
CA ARG A 168 9.74 5.15 -15.06
C ARG A 168 8.88 6.40 -15.28
N TRP A 169 8.48 7.08 -14.20
CA TRP A 169 7.77 8.36 -14.29
C TRP A 169 8.27 9.34 -13.21
N GLY A 170 8.01 10.62 -13.43
CA GLY A 170 8.37 11.69 -12.50
C GLY A 170 7.37 11.83 -11.35
N GLN A 171 6.76 13.01 -11.23
CA GLN A 171 5.71 13.27 -10.24
C GLN A 171 4.43 12.50 -10.59
N TRP A 172 3.65 12.16 -9.56
CA TRP A 172 2.33 11.62 -9.76
C TRP A 172 1.44 12.66 -10.46
N PRO A 173 0.83 12.31 -11.61
CA PRO A 173 -0.05 13.23 -12.32
C PRO A 173 -1.38 13.38 -11.59
N ALA A 174 -2.15 14.44 -11.90
CA ALA A 174 -3.50 14.65 -11.37
C ALA A 174 -4.49 13.63 -11.98
N ILE A 175 -4.60 12.46 -11.37
CA ILE A 175 -5.44 11.33 -11.81
C ILE A 175 -6.29 10.80 -10.65
N ILE A 176 -7.29 9.99 -10.96
CA ILE A 176 -8.18 9.39 -9.94
C ILE A 176 -7.58 8.08 -9.39
N SER A 177 -6.92 7.27 -10.24
CA SER A 177 -6.49 5.89 -9.92
C SER A 177 -4.98 5.78 -10.03
N ASP A 178 -4.29 6.02 -8.92
CA ASP A 178 -2.84 5.93 -8.79
C ASP A 178 -2.32 4.50 -9.00
N ASP A 179 -3.03 3.52 -8.48
CA ASP A 179 -2.76 2.08 -8.63
C ASP A 179 -2.78 1.64 -10.11
N THR A 180 -3.81 2.04 -10.83
CA THR A 180 -3.95 1.75 -12.26
C THR A 180 -2.88 2.46 -13.07
N TYR A 181 -2.61 3.72 -12.76
CA TYR A 181 -1.54 4.48 -13.43
C TYR A 181 -0.19 3.78 -13.23
N ALA A 182 0.18 3.48 -12.00
CA ALA A 182 1.42 2.78 -11.67
C ALA A 182 1.51 1.45 -12.42
N ARG A 183 0.46 0.62 -12.35
CA ARG A 183 0.41 -0.70 -12.99
C ARG A 183 0.62 -0.65 -14.50
N LEU A 184 0.10 0.37 -15.18
CA LEU A 184 0.21 0.51 -16.63
C LEU A 184 1.62 0.83 -17.12
N HIS A 185 2.54 1.25 -16.23
CA HIS A 185 3.95 1.43 -16.56
C HIS A 185 4.76 0.12 -16.61
N PHE A 186 4.12 -1.00 -16.31
CA PHE A 186 4.77 -2.32 -16.33
C PHE A 186 4.09 -3.21 -17.38
N SER A 187 4.88 -4.01 -18.10
CA SER A 187 4.34 -5.04 -18.99
C SER A 187 3.69 -6.17 -18.19
N PRO A 188 2.84 -7.01 -18.78
CA PRO A 188 2.26 -8.17 -18.08
C PRO A 188 3.28 -9.06 -17.40
N GLU A 189 4.47 -9.24 -18.00
CA GLU A 189 5.56 -10.09 -17.50
C GLU A 189 6.31 -9.48 -16.33
N GLU A 190 6.19 -8.16 -16.14
CA GLU A 190 6.79 -7.41 -15.03
C GLU A 190 5.83 -7.31 -13.83
N ARG A 191 4.57 -7.76 -13.97
CA ARG A 191 3.55 -7.71 -12.93
C ARG A 191 3.43 -9.05 -12.25
N ILE A 192 3.60 -9.05 -10.93
CA ILE A 192 3.57 -10.26 -10.10
C ILE A 192 2.38 -10.20 -9.17
N ARG A 193 1.48 -11.18 -9.27
CA ARG A 193 0.44 -11.40 -8.27
C ARG A 193 0.97 -12.35 -7.19
N LEU A 194 0.87 -11.93 -5.95
CA LEU A 194 1.30 -12.71 -4.79
C LEU A 194 0.11 -13.41 -4.12
N PRO A 195 0.30 -14.61 -3.57
CA PRO A 195 -0.74 -15.33 -2.83
C PRO A 195 -1.10 -14.65 -1.50
N GLY A 196 -0.16 -13.92 -0.89
CA GLY A 196 -0.40 -13.17 0.35
C GLY A 196 -1.59 -12.22 0.21
N ARG A 197 -2.41 -12.17 1.25
CA ARG A 197 -3.69 -11.51 1.21
C ARG A 197 -3.64 -10.17 1.92
N TYR A 198 -4.61 -9.32 1.59
CA TYR A 198 -4.89 -8.09 2.32
C TYR A 198 -6.39 -7.83 2.37
N HIS A 199 -6.85 -7.25 3.46
CA HIS A 199 -8.26 -6.91 3.67
C HIS A 199 -8.48 -5.46 3.28
N TRP A 200 -9.40 -5.27 2.33
CA TRP A 200 -9.77 -3.96 1.80
C TRP A 200 -11.24 -3.70 2.08
N PRO A 201 -11.55 -2.65 2.89
CA PRO A 201 -12.94 -2.27 3.14
C PRO A 201 -13.51 -1.58 1.88
N MET A 202 -14.76 -1.89 1.56
CA MET A 202 -15.51 -1.11 0.60
C MET A 202 -16.22 0.05 1.27
N VAL A 203 -16.28 1.18 0.58
CA VAL A 203 -17.03 2.34 1.01
C VAL A 203 -18.50 1.96 1.21
N GLU A 204 -19.04 2.27 2.38
CA GLU A 204 -20.39 1.90 2.77
C GLU A 204 -21.42 2.97 2.36
N GLY A 205 -22.55 2.50 1.82
CA GLY A 205 -23.73 3.33 1.53
C GLY A 205 -23.72 3.98 0.14
N PHE A 206 -24.94 4.32 -0.30
CA PHE A 206 -25.18 4.88 -1.64
C PHE A 206 -24.68 6.32 -1.80
N SER A 207 -24.56 7.07 -0.71
CA SER A 207 -24.14 8.48 -0.72
C SER A 207 -22.62 8.68 -0.83
N ASN A 208 -21.84 7.60 -0.71
CA ASN A 208 -20.37 7.64 -0.67
C ASN A 208 -19.73 6.93 -1.87
N LEU A 209 -20.56 6.43 -2.80
CA LEU A 209 -20.14 5.87 -4.08
C LEU A 209 -20.27 6.90 -5.20
#